data_c059b4e32879278032b71e441b19010e
#
_entry.id   c059b4e32879278032b71e441b19010e
#
_cell.length_a   1.000
_cell.length_b   1.000
_cell.length_c   1.000
_cell.angle_alpha   90.00
_cell.angle_beta   90.00
_cell.angle_gamma   90.00
#
_symmetry.space_group_name_H-M   'P 1'
#
loop_
_entity.id
_entity.type
_entity.pdbx_description
1 polymer ?
#
loop_
_entity_poly.entity_id
_entity_poly.type
_entity_poly.pdbx_seq_one_letter_code
_entity_poly.pdbx_strand_id
1 'polypeptide(L)'
;MSKIICNSIDFIFLTEIQLMIPGKVTLTPSGEWKKLNVSEKPVYRSEIKQAAAGPTKEESITAVTKSDPDALLKQFSNFPVVLRMKTDDSTFFVGSQQYPVLTEVSDDKVNDNYSFKCKSEG
;
A
#
# COMPACT_ATOMS: atom_id res chain seq x y z
N MET A 1 0.28 14.94 11.80
CA MET A 1 0.28 13.51 11.41
C MET A 1 -1.14 12.97 11.49
N SER A 2 -1.59 12.34 10.44
CA SER A 2 -2.91 11.68 10.40
C SER A 2 -2.76 10.18 10.56
N LYS A 3 -3.67 9.57 11.30
CA LYS A 3 -3.71 8.13 11.51
C LYS A 3 -5.12 7.62 11.25
N ILE A 4 -5.24 6.61 10.41
CA ILE A 4 -6.53 5.98 10.07
C ILE A 4 -6.40 4.47 10.25
N ILE A 5 -7.34 3.88 10.97
CA ILE A 5 -7.44 2.43 11.11
C ILE A 5 -8.36 1.93 10.01
N CYS A 6 -7.86 1.05 9.16
CA CYS A 6 -8.58 0.53 8.00
C CYS A 6 -9.13 -0.87 8.27
N ASN A 7 -10.17 -1.25 7.54
CA ASN A 7 -10.78 -2.57 7.67
C ASN A 7 -10.10 -3.60 6.77
N SER A 8 -9.63 -3.18 5.61
CA SER A 8 -8.99 -4.08 4.66
C SER A 8 -7.98 -3.35 3.80
N ILE A 9 -7.10 -4.12 3.18
CA ILE A 9 -6.09 -3.63 2.27
C ILE A 9 -6.03 -4.56 1.06
N ASP A 10 -6.09 -3.95 -0.12
CA ASP A 10 -5.88 -4.64 -1.38
C ASP A 10 -4.67 -4.02 -2.07
N PHE A 11 -3.94 -4.80 -2.84
CA PHE A 11 -2.80 -4.30 -3.58
C PHE A 11 -2.87 -4.73 -5.03
N ILE A 12 -2.18 -3.96 -5.88
CA ILE A 12 -1.99 -4.31 -7.28
C ILE A 12 -0.59 -3.90 -7.69
N PHE A 13 0.08 -4.75 -8.47
CA PHE A 13 1.39 -4.40 -9.00
C PHE A 13 1.26 -3.30 -10.05
N LEU A 14 2.23 -2.40 -10.07
CA LEU A 14 2.22 -1.27 -10.98
C LEU A 14 2.09 -1.68 -12.45
N THR A 15 2.68 -2.82 -12.81
CA THR A 15 2.61 -3.38 -14.17
C THR A 15 1.20 -3.78 -14.60
N GLU A 16 0.29 -3.96 -13.66
CA GLU A 16 -1.11 -4.31 -13.94
C GLU A 16 -2.02 -3.08 -14.05
N ILE A 17 -1.47 -1.89 -13.91
CA ILE A 17 -2.22 -0.64 -14.02
C ILE A 17 -2.00 -0.07 -15.42
N GLN A 18 -3.10 0.11 -16.16
CA GLN A 18 -3.07 0.74 -17.47
C GLN A 18 -3.10 2.26 -17.36
N LEU A 19 -3.97 2.79 -16.51
CA LEU A 19 -4.14 4.21 -16.29
C LEU A 19 -4.63 4.48 -14.87
N MET A 20 -4.09 5.50 -14.25
CA MET A 20 -4.55 5.95 -12.94
C MET A 20 -4.76 7.45 -12.95
N ILE A 21 -5.98 7.86 -12.64
CA ILE A 21 -6.35 9.26 -12.42
C ILE A 21 -6.93 9.39 -11.01
N PRO A 22 -7.03 10.60 -10.45
CA PRO A 22 -7.60 10.76 -9.11
C PRO A 22 -8.97 10.07 -8.97
N GLY A 23 -9.06 9.17 -8.00
CA GLY A 23 -10.30 8.45 -7.71
C GLY A 23 -10.62 7.27 -8.62
N LYS A 24 -9.77 6.97 -9.60
CA LYS A 24 -10.03 5.85 -10.52
C LYS A 24 -8.75 5.16 -10.97
N VAL A 25 -8.75 3.83 -10.92
CA VAL A 25 -7.66 3.00 -11.42
C VAL A 25 -8.21 2.08 -12.52
N THR A 26 -7.61 2.15 -13.71
CA THR A 26 -7.95 1.27 -14.83
C THR A 26 -6.88 0.20 -14.94
N LEU A 27 -7.29 -1.07 -14.91
CA LEU A 27 -6.38 -2.20 -14.94
C LEU A 27 -6.18 -2.71 -16.37
N THR A 28 -5.05 -3.39 -16.58
CA THR A 28 -4.84 -4.16 -17.80
C THR A 28 -5.86 -5.31 -17.88
N PRO A 29 -6.11 -5.91 -19.06
CA PRO A 29 -7.11 -6.99 -19.17
C PRO A 29 -6.86 -8.19 -18.25
N SER A 30 -5.60 -8.46 -17.89
CA SER A 30 -5.24 -9.55 -16.97
C SER A 30 -5.02 -9.06 -15.54
N GLY A 31 -5.11 -7.76 -15.29
CA GLY A 31 -4.87 -7.18 -13.96
C GLY A 31 -6.06 -7.37 -13.03
N GLU A 32 -5.76 -7.63 -11.76
CA GLU A 32 -6.80 -7.69 -10.73
C GLU A 32 -6.24 -7.27 -9.38
N TRP A 33 -7.10 -6.67 -8.56
CA TRP A 33 -6.78 -6.36 -7.18
C TRP A 33 -6.65 -7.63 -6.37
N LYS A 34 -5.60 -7.70 -5.55
CA LYS A 34 -5.33 -8.83 -4.68
C LYS A 34 -5.51 -8.39 -3.23
N LYS A 35 -6.18 -9.22 -2.45
CA LYS A 35 -6.42 -8.93 -1.04
C LYS A 35 -5.28 -9.44 -0.17
N LEU A 36 -4.83 -8.61 0.75
CA LEU A 36 -3.90 -9.03 1.79
C LEU A 36 -4.73 -9.51 3.00
N ASN A 37 -4.55 -10.77 3.38
CA ASN A 37 -5.30 -11.37 4.48
C ASN A 37 -4.68 -10.99 5.82
N VAL A 38 -5.07 -9.86 6.35
CA VAL A 38 -4.53 -9.32 7.60
C VAL A 38 -5.18 -9.99 8.82
N SER A 39 -4.37 -10.25 9.85
CA SER A 39 -4.86 -10.76 11.13
C SER A 39 -5.27 -9.64 12.09
N GLU A 40 -4.84 -8.42 11.80
CA GLU A 40 -5.22 -7.21 12.54
C GLU A 40 -5.56 -6.12 11.55
N LYS A 41 -6.35 -5.13 11.98
CA LYS A 41 -6.72 -4.01 11.12
C LYS A 41 -5.47 -3.22 10.71
N PRO A 42 -5.24 -2.98 9.40
CA PRO A 42 -4.09 -2.19 8.97
C PRO A 42 -4.20 -0.74 9.42
N VAL A 43 -3.06 -0.13 9.67
CA VAL A 43 -2.99 1.26 10.12
C VAL A 43 -2.31 2.09 9.05
N TYR A 44 -2.99 3.15 8.61
CA TYR A 44 -2.48 4.14 7.69
C TYR A 44 -2.05 5.39 8.45
N ARG A 45 -0.87 5.91 8.09
CA ARG A 45 -0.38 7.18 8.61
C ARG A 45 0.09 8.04 7.48
N SER A 46 -0.13 9.34 7.59
CA SER A 46 0.39 10.31 6.64
C SER A 46 1.01 11.51 7.37
N GLU A 47 2.04 12.07 6.77
CA GLU A 47 2.74 13.22 7.30
C GLU A 47 3.24 14.08 6.15
N ILE A 48 3.07 15.39 6.27
CA ILE A 48 3.63 16.34 5.31
C ILE A 48 4.87 16.95 5.95
N LYS A 49 6.01 16.83 5.26
CA LYS A 49 7.29 17.37 5.71
C LYS A 49 7.74 18.50 4.81
N GLN A 50 8.34 19.54 5.40
CA GLN A 50 8.97 20.60 4.65
C GLN A 50 10.38 20.16 4.26
N ALA A 51 10.74 20.38 3.00
CA ALA A 51 12.06 20.10 2.48
C ALA A 51 12.56 21.30 1.68
N ALA A 52 13.86 21.34 1.38
CA ALA A 52 14.44 22.43 0.61
C ALA A 52 13.81 22.60 -0.77
N ALA A 53 13.35 21.49 -1.38
CA ALA A 53 12.69 21.48 -2.67
C ALA A 53 11.17 21.69 -2.61
N GLY A 54 10.62 21.93 -1.40
CA GLY A 54 9.19 22.10 -1.17
C GLY A 54 8.63 21.01 -0.25
N PRO A 55 7.31 21.05 0.04
CA PRO A 55 6.69 20.06 0.91
C PRO A 55 6.65 18.67 0.26
N THR A 56 6.84 17.64 1.06
CA THR A 56 6.68 16.24 0.65
C THR A 56 5.65 15.57 1.54
N LYS A 57 4.86 14.67 0.95
CA LYS A 57 3.91 13.83 1.68
C LYS A 57 4.48 12.44 1.82
N GLU A 58 4.58 11.96 3.05
CA GLU A 58 4.98 10.59 3.35
C GLU A 58 3.80 9.83 3.90
N GLU A 59 3.49 8.70 3.27
CA GLU A 59 2.41 7.81 3.69
C GLU A 59 3.03 6.48 4.08
N SER A 60 2.56 5.91 5.18
CA SER A 60 3.02 4.60 5.63
C SER A 60 1.84 3.77 6.11
N ILE A 61 1.88 2.49 5.80
CA ILE A 61 0.87 1.53 6.24
C ILE A 61 1.59 0.35 6.89
N THR A 62 1.07 -0.09 8.02
CA THR A 62 1.54 -1.30 8.67
C THR A 62 0.43 -2.33 8.66
N ALA A 63 0.78 -3.56 8.35
CA ALA A 63 -0.16 -4.68 8.30
C ALA A 63 0.51 -5.94 8.80
N VAL A 64 -0.24 -6.80 9.45
CA VAL A 64 0.25 -8.07 9.98
C VAL A 64 -0.61 -9.20 9.44
N THR A 65 0.04 -10.25 8.92
CA THR A 65 -0.62 -11.47 8.47
C THR A 65 -0.02 -12.67 9.18
N LYS A 66 -0.66 -13.83 9.09
CA LYS A 66 -0.01 -15.07 9.49
C LYS A 66 1.15 -15.35 8.56
N SER A 67 2.21 -15.94 9.08
CA SER A 67 3.38 -16.28 8.27
C SER A 67 2.99 -17.23 7.13
N ASP A 68 3.35 -16.84 5.92
CA ASP A 68 3.08 -17.59 4.69
C ASP A 68 4.30 -17.49 3.77
N PRO A 69 5.07 -18.57 3.61
CA PRO A 69 6.26 -18.54 2.75
C PRO A 69 5.93 -18.34 1.28
N ASP A 70 4.68 -18.62 0.88
CA ASP A 70 4.23 -18.47 -0.50
C ASP A 70 3.52 -17.14 -0.75
N ALA A 71 3.49 -16.25 0.22
CA ALA A 71 2.84 -14.96 0.08
C ALA A 71 3.42 -14.17 -1.10
N LEU A 72 2.54 -13.67 -1.95
CA LEU A 72 2.94 -13.00 -3.19
C LEU A 72 3.83 -11.79 -2.95
N LEU A 73 3.51 -10.96 -1.96
CA LEU A 73 4.31 -9.79 -1.64
C LEU A 73 5.67 -10.12 -1.03
N LYS A 74 5.84 -11.30 -0.43
CA LYS A 74 7.15 -11.76 0.02
C LYS A 74 8.04 -12.11 -1.17
N GLN A 75 7.47 -12.79 -2.16
CA GLN A 75 8.21 -13.19 -3.36
C GLN A 75 8.54 -12.01 -4.26
N PHE A 76 7.66 -11.02 -4.31
CA PHE A 76 7.76 -9.88 -5.21
C PHE A 76 7.81 -8.55 -4.48
N SER A 77 8.45 -8.50 -3.31
CA SER A 77 8.54 -7.27 -2.50
C SER A 77 9.33 -6.15 -3.21
N ASN A 78 10.17 -6.49 -4.18
CA ASN A 78 10.92 -5.52 -4.96
C ASN A 78 10.06 -4.78 -6.00
N PHE A 79 8.88 -5.32 -6.32
CA PHE A 79 7.99 -4.69 -7.31
C PHE A 79 7.09 -3.67 -6.65
N PRO A 80 7.04 -2.44 -7.19
CA PRO A 80 6.16 -1.41 -6.62
C PRO A 80 4.69 -1.74 -6.82
N VAL A 81 3.86 -1.25 -5.90
CA VAL A 81 2.42 -1.51 -5.88
C VAL A 81 1.65 -0.22 -5.65
N VAL A 82 0.35 -0.28 -5.88
CA VAL A 82 -0.62 0.70 -5.42
C VAL A 82 -1.57 -0.02 -4.48
N LEU A 83 -1.95 0.63 -3.40
CA LEU A 83 -2.81 0.07 -2.37
C LEU A 83 -4.21 0.67 -2.45
N ARG A 84 -5.21 -0.16 -2.19
CA ARG A 84 -6.59 0.26 -2.01
C ARG A 84 -6.99 -0.04 -0.58
N MET A 85 -7.22 1.02 0.20
CA MET A 85 -7.56 0.92 1.60
C MET A 85 -9.06 1.12 1.78
N LYS A 86 -9.67 0.33 2.64
CA LYS A 86 -11.10 0.45 2.95
C LYS A 86 -11.29 0.71 4.42
N THR A 87 -12.12 1.71 4.72
CA THR A 87 -12.60 2.02 6.05
C THR A 87 -14.10 1.75 6.10
N ASP A 88 -14.75 1.98 7.25
CA ASP A 88 -16.19 1.82 7.36
C ASP A 88 -16.97 2.78 6.45
N ASP A 89 -16.40 3.94 6.17
CA ASP A 89 -17.09 5.02 5.47
C ASP A 89 -16.61 5.26 4.05
N SER A 90 -15.40 4.79 3.72
CA SER A 90 -14.78 5.19 2.45
C SER A 90 -13.76 4.19 1.95
N THR A 91 -13.39 4.37 0.69
CA THR A 91 -12.27 3.68 0.05
C THR A 91 -11.31 4.72 -0.50
N PHE A 92 -10.03 4.54 -0.28
CA PHE A 92 -9.03 5.44 -0.84
C PHE A 92 -7.82 4.66 -1.35
N PHE A 93 -7.05 5.29 -2.24
CA PHE A 93 -5.86 4.71 -2.83
C PHE A 93 -4.61 5.32 -2.23
N VAL A 94 -3.56 4.50 -2.07
CA VAL A 94 -2.23 4.97 -1.65
C VAL A 94 -1.25 4.64 -2.77
N GLY A 95 -0.51 5.66 -3.19
CA GLY A 95 0.43 5.52 -4.30
C GLY A 95 -0.19 5.86 -5.64
N SER A 96 0.65 5.93 -6.64
CA SER A 96 0.27 6.20 -8.03
C SER A 96 1.34 5.63 -8.96
N GLN A 97 1.10 5.76 -10.27
CA GLN A 97 2.10 5.35 -11.26
C GLN A 97 3.39 6.18 -11.14
N GLN A 98 3.26 7.45 -10.75
CA GLN A 98 4.40 8.35 -10.57
C GLN A 98 5.08 8.17 -9.21
N TYR A 99 4.29 7.89 -8.17
CA TYR A 99 4.78 7.71 -6.80
C TYR A 99 4.26 6.39 -6.23
N PRO A 100 4.83 5.24 -6.68
CA PRO A 100 4.34 3.94 -6.23
C PRO A 100 4.72 3.64 -4.79
N VAL A 101 4.04 2.66 -4.22
CA VAL A 101 4.28 2.17 -2.87
C VAL A 101 5.37 1.11 -2.89
N LEU A 102 6.31 1.21 -1.97
CA LEU A 102 7.36 0.21 -1.76
C LEU A 102 7.02 -0.64 -0.54
N THR A 103 7.27 -1.93 -0.65
CA THR A 103 6.92 -2.92 0.37
C THR A 103 8.16 -3.47 1.06
N GLU A 104 8.12 -3.53 2.39
CA GLU A 104 9.10 -4.25 3.19
C GLU A 104 8.37 -5.32 4.00
N VAL A 105 8.92 -6.52 4.06
CA VAL A 105 8.33 -7.63 4.80
C VAL A 105 9.34 -8.17 5.81
N SER A 106 8.91 -8.31 7.05
CA SER A 106 9.70 -8.91 8.12
C SER A 106 8.95 -10.11 8.68
N ASP A 107 9.61 -11.27 8.71
CA ASP A 107 9.04 -12.52 9.18
C ASP A 107 9.58 -12.84 10.59
N ASP A 108 8.67 -13.00 11.56
CA ASP A 108 9.05 -13.39 12.92
C ASP A 108 8.75 -14.87 13.21
N LYS A 109 8.52 -15.67 12.15
CA LYS A 109 8.18 -17.11 12.17
C LYS A 109 6.73 -17.41 12.57
N VAL A 110 6.04 -16.47 13.17
CA VAL A 110 4.62 -16.60 13.54
C VAL A 110 3.77 -15.72 12.65
N ASN A 111 4.24 -14.51 12.39
CA ASN A 111 3.56 -13.51 11.59
C ASN A 111 4.50 -12.91 10.56
N ASP A 112 3.91 -12.39 9.49
CA ASP A 112 4.58 -11.53 8.54
C ASP A 112 4.18 -10.09 8.84
N ASN A 113 5.17 -9.22 9.03
CA ASN A 113 4.96 -7.80 9.29
C ASN A 113 5.26 -7.03 8.00
N TYR A 114 4.22 -6.42 7.45
CA TYR A 114 4.34 -5.63 6.22
C TYR A 114 4.45 -4.17 6.56
N SER A 115 5.37 -3.49 5.90
CA SER A 115 5.50 -2.04 5.96
C SER A 115 5.46 -1.50 4.54
N PHE A 116 4.46 -0.66 4.25
CA PHE A 116 4.29 -0.03 2.95
C PHE A 116 4.61 1.45 3.09
N LYS A 117 5.44 1.97 2.21
CA LYS A 117 5.83 3.37 2.24
C LYS A 117 5.65 4.01 0.88
N CYS A 118 5.07 5.21 0.88
CA CYS A 118 4.88 6.02 -0.31
C CYS A 118 5.31 7.44 -0.01
N LYS A 119 6.12 8.02 -0.91
CA LYS A 119 6.57 9.40 -0.79
C LYS A 119 6.20 10.15 -2.05
N SER A 120 5.50 11.25 -1.89
CA SER A 120 5.01 12.06 -3.00
C SER A 120 5.16 13.54 -2.70
N GLU A 121 4.88 14.36 -3.70
CA GLU A 121 4.81 15.81 -3.48
C GLU A 121 3.60 16.14 -2.65
N GLY A 122 3.81 16.97 -1.63
CA GLY A 122 2.76 17.36 -0.69
C GLY A 122 1.79 18.43 -1.17
#